data_567e5c2c5eb26046cf03fc53d423e86c
#
_entry.id   567e5c2c5eb26046cf03fc53d423e86c
#
_cell.length_a   1.000
_cell.length_b   1.000
_cell.length_c   1.000
_cell.angle_alpha   90.00
_cell.angle_beta   90.00
_cell.angle_gamma   90.00
#
_symmetry.space_group_name_H-M   'P 1'
#
loop_
_entity.id
_entity.type
_entity.pdbx_description
1 polymer ?
#
loop_
_entity_poly.entity_id
_entity_poly.type
_entity_poly.pdbx_seq_one_letter_code
_entity_poly.pdbx_strand_id
1 'polypeptide(L)'
;MPSNLKHFAIHADDVVRARKFYEQAFGWQFTAWGPPGFFLIKTGTDADPGVQGALQGRREVVAGKPMFGFECTLGVDSIDETIKAVEAGGARL
;
A
#
# COMPACT_ATOMS: atom_id res chain seq x y z
N MET A 1 -11.73 1.12 19.48
CA MET A 1 -10.51 0.58 18.87
C MET A 1 -10.24 1.24 17.54
N PRO A 2 -9.09 1.85 17.37
CA PRO A 2 -8.79 2.46 16.09
C PRO A 2 -8.54 1.39 15.02
N SER A 3 -9.10 1.62 13.86
CA SER A 3 -8.86 0.80 12.67
C SER A 3 -8.40 1.75 11.57
N ASN A 4 -7.27 2.40 11.83
CA ASN A 4 -6.78 3.45 10.98
C ASN A 4 -6.11 2.90 9.72
N LEU A 5 -6.22 3.66 8.64
CA LEU A 5 -5.45 3.38 7.44
C LEU A 5 -3.98 3.67 7.76
N LYS A 6 -3.14 2.63 7.73
CA LYS A 6 -1.73 2.74 8.14
C LYS A 6 -0.76 2.72 6.99
N HIS A 7 -1.14 2.11 5.88
CA HIS A 7 -0.21 1.87 4.79
C HIS A 7 -0.99 1.72 3.49
N PHE A 8 -0.32 2.00 2.39
CA PHE A 8 -0.87 1.72 1.07
C PHE A 8 0.21 1.12 0.18
N ALA A 9 -0.18 0.45 -0.88
CA ALA A 9 0.75 -0.05 -1.87
C ALA A 9 0.24 0.31 -3.26
N ILE A 10 1.15 0.80 -4.09
CA ILE A 10 0.88 1.10 -5.49
C ILE A 10 1.49 -0.02 -6.33
N HIS A 11 0.74 -0.54 -7.27
CA HIS A 11 1.17 -1.57 -8.20
C HIS A 11 1.42 -0.95 -9.57
N ALA A 12 2.56 -1.24 -10.17
CA ALA A 12 2.91 -0.68 -11.47
C ALA A 12 3.60 -1.73 -12.34
N ASP A 13 3.36 -1.64 -13.65
CA ASP A 13 4.05 -2.50 -14.61
C ASP A 13 5.52 -2.11 -14.75
N ASP A 14 5.78 -0.81 -14.79
CA ASP A 14 7.13 -0.25 -14.83
C ASP A 14 7.38 0.56 -13.58
N VAL A 15 7.97 -0.11 -12.59
CA VAL A 15 8.20 0.47 -11.26
C VAL A 15 9.14 1.67 -11.31
N VAL A 16 10.18 1.61 -12.13
CA VAL A 16 11.15 2.72 -12.24
C VAL A 16 10.48 3.96 -12.81
N ARG A 17 9.66 3.79 -13.84
CA ARG A 17 8.92 4.90 -14.44
C ARG A 17 7.91 5.48 -13.47
N ALA A 18 7.17 4.62 -12.75
CA ALA A 18 6.19 5.05 -11.77
C ALA A 18 6.84 5.85 -10.65
N ARG A 19 7.99 5.38 -10.14
CA ARG A 19 8.76 6.10 -9.13
C ARG A 19 9.10 7.52 -9.59
N LYS A 20 9.64 7.66 -10.78
CA LYS A 20 10.01 8.99 -11.31
C LYS A 20 8.78 9.89 -11.43
N PHE A 21 7.66 9.34 -11.87
CA PHE A 21 6.43 10.09 -11.99
C PHE A 21 5.98 10.66 -10.64
N TYR A 22 5.92 9.80 -9.62
CA TYR A 22 5.46 10.24 -8.29
C TYR A 22 6.44 11.18 -7.61
N GLU A 23 7.75 10.99 -7.82
CA GLU A 23 8.75 11.92 -7.32
C GLU A 23 8.58 13.32 -7.92
N GLN A 24 8.37 13.40 -9.21
CA GLN A 24 8.24 14.66 -9.92
C GLN A 24 6.90 15.34 -9.67
N ALA A 25 5.82 14.57 -9.66
CA ALA A 25 4.48 15.12 -9.54
C ALA A 25 4.14 15.55 -8.11
N PHE A 26 4.59 14.80 -7.12
CA PHE A 26 4.17 14.98 -5.72
C PHE A 26 5.31 15.18 -4.73
N GLY A 27 6.55 15.04 -5.16
CA GLY A 27 7.70 15.20 -4.29
C GLY A 27 7.87 14.08 -3.25
N TRP A 28 7.27 12.94 -3.46
CA TRP A 28 7.40 11.81 -2.56
C TRP A 28 8.82 11.25 -2.59
N GLN A 29 9.28 10.73 -1.45
CA GLN A 29 10.61 10.14 -1.31
C GLN A 29 10.52 8.63 -1.38
N PHE A 30 11.39 8.03 -2.18
CA PHE A 30 11.42 6.58 -2.40
C PHE A 30 12.74 6.00 -1.93
N THR A 31 12.67 4.89 -1.21
CA THR A 31 13.84 4.16 -0.71
C THR A 31 13.72 2.70 -1.14
N ALA A 32 14.73 2.21 -1.85
CA ALA A 32 14.77 0.79 -2.23
C ALA A 32 14.83 -0.07 -0.97
N TRP A 33 14.03 -1.13 -0.93
CA TRP A 33 13.98 -2.04 0.21
C TRP A 33 13.70 -3.45 -0.27
N GLY A 34 14.52 -4.41 0.21
CA GLY A 34 14.33 -5.81 -0.14
C GLY A 34 14.67 -6.12 -1.60
N PRO A 35 13.87 -6.94 -2.30
CA PRO A 35 14.17 -7.36 -3.66
C PRO A 35 14.10 -6.19 -4.65
N PRO A 36 14.78 -6.32 -5.81
CA PRO A 36 14.70 -5.29 -6.85
C PRO A 36 13.25 -5.01 -7.27
N GLY A 37 12.95 -3.74 -7.53
CA GLY A 37 11.60 -3.33 -7.95
C GLY A 37 10.65 -3.07 -6.81
N PHE A 38 11.13 -3.03 -5.57
CA PHE A 38 10.33 -2.68 -4.41
C PHE A 38 10.88 -1.43 -3.74
N PHE A 39 10.03 -0.44 -3.51
CA PHE A 39 10.41 0.81 -2.85
C PHE A 39 9.45 1.14 -1.73
N LEU A 40 9.99 1.67 -0.62
CA LEU A 40 9.19 2.28 0.42
C LEU A 40 8.95 3.74 0.04
N ILE A 41 7.76 4.26 0.36
CA ILE A 41 7.35 5.62 0.01
C ILE A 41 7.13 6.45 1.27
N LYS A 42 7.75 7.63 1.31
CA LYS A 42 7.45 8.65 2.32
C LYS A 42 6.66 9.76 1.61
N THR A 43 5.37 9.88 1.93
CA THR A 43 4.47 10.83 1.26
C THR A 43 4.46 12.21 1.89
N GLY A 44 4.77 12.32 3.16
CA GLY A 44 4.76 13.59 3.86
C GLY A 44 6.15 14.02 4.30
N THR A 45 6.18 14.97 5.22
CA THR A 45 7.41 15.43 5.87
C THR A 45 7.32 15.14 7.35
N ASP A 46 8.42 15.35 8.08
CA ASP A 46 8.39 15.18 9.54
C ASP A 46 7.44 16.18 10.20
N ALA A 47 7.32 17.39 9.62
CA ALA A 47 6.44 18.42 10.12
C ALA A 47 4.96 18.19 9.74
N ASP A 48 4.72 17.51 8.61
CA ASP A 48 3.37 17.23 8.12
C ASP A 48 3.34 15.79 7.60
N PRO A 49 3.31 14.80 8.50
CA PRO A 49 3.42 13.41 8.11
C PRO A 49 2.18 12.92 7.37
N GLY A 50 2.43 12.19 6.27
CA GLY A 50 1.38 11.51 5.52
C GLY A 50 1.39 10.01 5.79
N VAL A 51 0.52 9.30 5.08
CA VAL A 51 0.49 7.83 5.14
C VAL A 51 1.71 7.29 4.38
N GLN A 52 2.39 6.35 4.99
CA GLN A 52 3.53 5.68 4.36
C GLN A 52 3.06 4.59 3.42
N GLY A 53 3.84 4.31 2.40
CA GLY A 53 3.43 3.34 1.41
C GLY A 53 4.57 2.55 0.81
N ALA A 54 4.23 1.75 -0.21
CA ALA A 54 5.18 0.98 -0.99
C ALA A 54 4.80 1.05 -2.47
N LEU A 55 5.82 0.92 -3.31
CA LEU A 55 5.66 0.79 -4.76
C LEU A 55 6.26 -0.54 -5.18
N GLN A 56 5.50 -1.33 -5.91
CA GLN A 56 5.91 -2.68 -6.33
C GLN A 56 5.30 -3.04 -7.67
N GLY A 57 5.83 -4.12 -8.27
CA GLY A 57 5.25 -4.68 -9.47
C GLY A 57 3.83 -5.20 -9.21
N ARG A 58 3.02 -5.26 -10.27
CA ARG A 58 1.65 -5.77 -10.13
C ARG A 58 1.67 -7.21 -9.69
N ARG A 59 0.82 -7.53 -8.72
CA ARG A 59 0.60 -8.90 -8.30
C ARG A 59 -0.87 -9.27 -8.51
N GLU A 60 -1.13 -10.57 -8.53
CA GLU A 60 -2.48 -11.08 -8.73
C GLU A 60 -3.05 -11.50 -7.38
N VAL A 61 -3.99 -10.70 -6.86
CA VAL A 61 -4.77 -11.09 -5.69
C VAL A 61 -5.82 -12.12 -6.09
N VAL A 62 -6.36 -11.97 -7.30
CA VAL A 62 -7.24 -12.95 -7.93
C VAL A 62 -6.50 -13.47 -9.17
N ALA A 63 -6.39 -14.79 -9.28
CA ALA A 63 -5.64 -15.44 -10.37
C ALA A 63 -6.12 -14.96 -11.74
N GLY A 64 -5.18 -14.60 -12.60
CA GLY A 64 -5.45 -14.08 -13.94
C GLY A 64 -5.87 -12.61 -14.01
N LYS A 65 -5.93 -11.93 -12.85
CA LYS A 65 -6.33 -10.52 -12.79
C LYS A 65 -5.27 -9.70 -12.07
N PRO A 66 -4.35 -9.06 -12.81
CA PRO A 66 -3.35 -8.19 -12.19
C PRO A 66 -3.99 -7.06 -11.40
N MET A 67 -3.36 -6.69 -10.31
CA MET A 67 -3.83 -5.62 -9.45
C MET A 67 -3.65 -4.25 -10.11
N PHE A 68 -4.71 -3.46 -10.17
CA PHE A 68 -4.67 -2.08 -10.63
C PHE A 68 -5.03 -1.16 -9.46
N GLY A 69 -4.34 -0.01 -9.38
CA GLY A 69 -4.61 0.98 -8.36
C GLY A 69 -3.85 0.73 -7.06
N PHE A 70 -4.47 1.12 -5.97
CA PHE A 70 -3.85 1.13 -4.65
C PHE A 70 -4.42 0.03 -3.78
N GLU A 71 -3.53 -0.65 -3.05
CA GLU A 71 -3.89 -1.62 -2.03
C GLU A 71 -3.69 -0.95 -0.67
N CYS A 72 -4.67 -1.05 0.22
CA CYS A 72 -4.63 -0.36 1.52
C CYS A 72 -4.52 -1.35 2.67
N THR A 73 -3.84 -0.91 3.74
CA THR A 73 -3.66 -1.69 4.95
C THR A 73 -4.27 -0.95 6.14
N LEU A 74 -5.16 -1.63 6.85
CA LEU A 74 -5.72 -1.11 8.11
C LEU A 74 -4.94 -1.67 9.28
N GLY A 75 -4.58 -0.81 10.22
CA GLY A 75 -3.96 -1.24 11.47
C GLY A 75 -5.04 -1.60 12.46
N VAL A 76 -4.99 -2.80 13.03
CA VAL A 76 -6.00 -3.27 13.98
C VAL A 76 -5.31 -3.88 15.22
N ASP A 77 -6.02 -3.90 16.35
CA ASP A 77 -5.47 -4.46 17.59
C ASP A 77 -5.47 -5.99 17.59
N SER A 78 -6.50 -6.59 17.00
CA SER A 78 -6.63 -8.04 16.93
C SER A 78 -7.13 -8.44 15.55
N ILE A 79 -6.28 -9.21 14.84
CA ILE A 79 -6.67 -9.73 13.53
C ILE A 79 -7.82 -10.73 13.63
N ASP A 80 -7.84 -11.57 14.67
CA ASP A 80 -8.88 -12.55 14.86
C ASP A 80 -10.25 -11.91 15.08
N GLU A 81 -10.31 -10.88 15.92
CA GLU A 81 -11.56 -10.16 16.16
C GLU A 81 -12.00 -9.36 14.94
N THR A 82 -11.05 -8.81 14.20
CA THR A 82 -11.35 -8.09 12.97
C THR A 82 -11.93 -9.03 11.91
N ILE A 83 -11.38 -10.23 11.77
CA ILE A 83 -11.90 -11.24 10.87
C ILE A 83 -13.34 -11.58 11.22
N LYS A 84 -13.63 -11.79 12.50
CA LYS A 84 -14.99 -12.07 12.96
C LYS A 84 -15.95 -10.92 12.62
N ALA A 85 -15.52 -9.68 12.85
CA ALA A 85 -16.34 -8.51 12.55
C ALA A 85 -16.62 -8.37 11.06
N VAL A 86 -15.61 -8.61 10.24
CA VAL A 86 -15.71 -8.55 8.77
C VAL A 86 -16.67 -9.60 8.25
N GLU A 87 -16.54 -10.82 8.74
CA GLU A 87 -17.42 -11.93 8.35
C GLU A 87 -18.87 -11.72 8.83
N ALA A 88 -19.04 -11.21 10.06
CA ALA A 88 -20.35 -10.88 10.58
C ALA A 88 -21.04 -9.77 9.75
N GLY A 89 -20.27 -8.90 9.13
CA GLY A 89 -20.77 -7.87 8.22
C GLY A 89 -21.07 -8.37 6.82
N GLY A 90 -20.87 -9.66 6.55
CA GLY A 90 -21.24 -10.27 5.28
C GLY A 90 -20.10 -10.45 4.28
N ALA A 91 -18.87 -10.06 4.63
CA ALA A 91 -17.73 -10.23 3.73
C ALA A 91 -17.19 -11.65 3.78
N ARG A 92 -16.54 -12.04 2.71
CA ARG A 92 -15.79 -13.29 2.64
C ARG A 92 -14.30 -13.02 2.64
N LEU A 93 -13.58 -13.92 3.22
CA LEU A 93 -12.12 -13.91 3.20
C LEU A 93 -11.56 -14.97 2.27
#